data_dd542ca9318125c728cadc9d49ca22ef
#
_entry.id   dd542ca9318125c728cadc9d49ca22ef
#
_cell.length_a   1.000
_cell.length_b   1.000
_cell.length_c   1.000
_cell.angle_alpha   90.00
_cell.angle_beta   90.00
_cell.angle_gamma   90.00
#
_symmetry.space_group_name_H-M   'P 1'
#
loop_
_entity.id
_entity.type
_entity.pdbx_description
1 polymer ?
#
loop_
_entity_poly.entity_id
_entity_poly.type
_entity_poly.pdbx_seq_one_letter_code
_entity_poly.pdbx_strand_id
1 'polypeptide(L)'
;MNWYFELGFKSNPLDIRPNPDLVGLNNEEKQLINHILKEEICFLNGLTGSGKTSMLMRIQDTLKDHKFIYLDAQELPKDFNLEKELMDRRGFFDRLVLRRFPKKKPVLIIDEFQSTDPDIVLEARAGWENPVNNKIKAIVIAQISKYLKNVTRSFKERLGSRTITLRPLDEDEMKEILRKRLSKFRGKINYASKISDDALSFIVKCSGNNPRRLLEYADELFDFHHIKFGDRNPIQRKDYLISYHGAKEILGLEKVKVEGFEHLEEPGETEQTKAKGIARFERLYDLKERKIIRYTEHRPRTAGEIAKRLRISQGNAIKILSDLRRKRAIIFAGRKNRKKLWQVAPAIKRMMVKV
;
A
#
# COMPACT_ATOMS: atom_id res chain seq x y z
N MET A 1 7.83 6.13 18.78
CA MET A 1 8.60 5.06 18.09
C MET A 1 7.62 4.29 17.23
N ASN A 2 7.99 3.77 16.08
CA ASN A 2 7.08 3.00 15.22
C ASN A 2 7.09 1.53 15.66
N TRP A 3 5.99 0.83 15.44
CA TRP A 3 5.80 -0.57 15.87
C TRP A 3 6.94 -1.50 15.40
N TYR A 4 7.42 -1.32 14.18
CA TYR A 4 8.44 -2.19 13.62
C TYR A 4 9.82 -2.04 14.29
N PHE A 5 10.18 -0.85 14.76
CA PHE A 5 11.40 -0.67 15.54
C PHE A 5 11.28 -1.31 16.93
N GLU A 6 10.10 -1.20 17.59
CA GLU A 6 9.83 -1.88 18.85
C GLU A 6 9.97 -3.40 18.72
N LEU A 7 9.49 -3.95 17.59
CA LEU A 7 9.61 -5.37 17.31
C LEU A 7 10.99 -5.78 16.74
N GLY A 8 11.93 -4.85 16.60
CA GLY A 8 13.32 -5.10 16.19
C GLY A 8 13.57 -5.17 14.68
N PHE A 9 12.65 -4.71 13.86
CA PHE A 9 12.89 -4.55 12.42
C PHE A 9 13.69 -3.26 12.16
N LYS A 10 14.57 -3.30 11.16
CA LYS A 10 15.34 -2.11 10.73
C LYS A 10 14.51 -1.09 9.96
N SER A 11 13.43 -1.51 9.33
CA SER A 11 12.48 -0.69 8.57
C SER A 11 11.13 -1.37 8.57
N ASN A 12 10.07 -0.66 8.14
CA ASN A 12 8.74 -1.27 8.06
C ASN A 12 8.74 -2.46 7.08
N PRO A 13 8.57 -3.71 7.56
CA PRO A 13 8.51 -4.88 6.70
C PRO A 13 7.24 -4.91 5.84
N LEU A 14 6.19 -4.19 6.25
CA LEU A 14 4.89 -4.12 5.58
C LEU A 14 4.76 -2.85 4.70
N ASP A 15 5.89 -2.23 4.36
CA ASP A 15 5.92 -1.07 3.47
C ASP A 15 5.29 -1.40 2.11
N ILE A 16 4.35 -0.57 1.69
CA ILE A 16 3.59 -0.71 0.43
C ILE A 16 4.36 -0.28 -0.82
N ARG A 17 5.53 0.34 -0.64
CA ARG A 17 6.36 0.76 -1.77
C ARG A 17 6.77 -0.44 -2.62
N PRO A 18 6.98 -0.23 -3.93
CA PRO A 18 7.44 -1.27 -4.83
C PRO A 18 8.69 -1.99 -4.29
N ASN A 19 8.71 -3.31 -4.43
CA ASN A 19 9.78 -4.14 -3.91
C ASN A 19 10.00 -5.35 -4.86
N PRO A 20 11.24 -5.67 -5.27
CA PRO A 20 11.54 -6.76 -6.19
C PRO A 20 11.25 -8.16 -5.61
N ASP A 21 11.07 -8.30 -4.30
CA ASP A 21 10.74 -9.56 -3.63
C ASP A 21 9.29 -9.99 -3.89
N LEU A 22 8.97 -10.34 -5.11
CA LEU A 22 7.65 -10.82 -5.50
C LEU A 22 7.39 -12.25 -5.01
N VAL A 23 6.11 -12.54 -4.82
CA VAL A 23 5.57 -13.88 -4.60
C VAL A 23 4.62 -14.17 -5.77
N GLY A 24 4.66 -15.41 -6.28
CA GLY A 24 3.88 -15.79 -7.44
C GLY A 24 4.38 -15.12 -8.73
N LEU A 25 3.51 -15.08 -9.74
CA LEU A 25 3.74 -14.40 -11.03
C LEU A 25 4.99 -14.86 -11.80
N ASN A 26 5.48 -16.08 -11.54
CA ASN A 26 6.70 -16.60 -12.18
C ASN A 26 6.53 -16.81 -13.69
N ASN A 27 5.31 -17.10 -14.15
CA ASN A 27 5.04 -17.27 -15.57
C ASN A 27 5.04 -15.93 -16.30
N GLU A 28 4.45 -14.91 -15.67
CA GLU A 28 4.41 -13.54 -16.18
C GLU A 28 5.82 -12.95 -16.24
N GLU A 29 6.63 -13.21 -15.22
CA GLU A 29 8.05 -12.84 -15.19
C GLU A 29 8.82 -13.47 -16.33
N LYS A 30 8.69 -14.80 -16.53
CA LYS A 30 9.36 -15.52 -17.62
C LYS A 30 8.94 -15.01 -19.01
N GLN A 31 7.65 -14.71 -19.19
CA GLN A 31 7.15 -14.14 -20.45
C GLN A 31 7.78 -12.77 -20.71
N LEU A 32 7.83 -11.91 -19.70
CA LEU A 32 8.40 -10.57 -19.81
C LEU A 32 9.91 -10.63 -20.13
N ILE A 33 10.66 -11.49 -19.45
CA ILE A 33 12.07 -11.75 -19.74
C ILE A 33 12.25 -12.22 -21.19
N ASN A 34 11.43 -13.17 -21.63
CA ASN A 34 11.52 -13.70 -22.99
C ASN A 34 11.31 -12.62 -24.07
N HIS A 35 10.32 -11.73 -23.88
CA HIS A 35 10.10 -10.61 -24.80
C HIS A 35 11.28 -9.61 -24.79
N ILE A 36 11.87 -9.32 -23.65
CA ILE A 36 13.04 -8.46 -23.54
C ILE A 36 14.26 -9.09 -24.27
N LEU A 37 14.48 -10.39 -24.08
CA LEU A 37 15.59 -11.10 -24.73
C LEU A 37 15.42 -11.21 -26.24
N LYS A 38 14.18 -11.28 -26.72
CA LYS A 38 13.84 -11.24 -28.15
C LYS A 38 13.84 -9.82 -28.74
N GLU A 39 14.18 -8.82 -27.96
CA GLU A 39 14.24 -7.42 -28.38
C GLU A 39 12.89 -6.87 -28.87
N GLU A 40 11.80 -7.30 -28.27
CA GLU A 40 10.43 -6.97 -28.66
C GLU A 40 9.86 -5.79 -27.87
N ILE A 41 8.75 -5.21 -28.40
CA ILE A 41 7.87 -4.34 -27.61
C ILE A 41 6.85 -5.23 -26.90
N CYS A 42 6.69 -5.07 -25.59
CA CYS A 42 5.69 -5.80 -24.82
C CYS A 42 4.93 -4.90 -23.85
N PHE A 43 3.76 -5.35 -23.47
CA PHE A 43 2.82 -4.61 -22.62
C PHE A 43 2.50 -5.40 -21.36
N LEU A 44 2.77 -4.79 -20.19
CA LEU A 44 2.43 -5.30 -18.87
C LEU A 44 1.21 -4.56 -18.34
N ASN A 45 0.11 -5.25 -18.13
CA ASN A 45 -1.07 -4.64 -17.50
C ASN A 45 -1.48 -5.39 -16.22
N GLY A 46 -2.24 -4.71 -15.38
CA GLY A 46 -2.76 -5.27 -14.12
C GLY A 46 -3.36 -4.18 -13.25
N LEU A 47 -4.20 -4.56 -12.34
CA LEU A 47 -4.88 -3.64 -11.43
C LEU A 47 -3.89 -2.82 -10.59
N THR A 48 -4.34 -1.70 -10.02
CA THR A 48 -3.56 -0.93 -9.05
C THR A 48 -3.20 -1.82 -7.87
N GLY A 49 -1.91 -1.81 -7.47
CA GLY A 49 -1.42 -2.64 -6.37
C GLY A 49 -1.14 -4.10 -6.71
N SER A 50 -1.32 -4.53 -7.98
CA SER A 50 -1.04 -5.91 -8.42
C SER A 50 0.44 -6.27 -8.50
N GLY A 51 1.36 -5.32 -8.31
CA GLY A 51 2.79 -5.56 -8.34
C GLY A 51 3.50 -5.27 -9.67
N LYS A 52 2.90 -4.51 -10.62
CA LYS A 52 3.54 -4.14 -11.90
C LYS A 52 4.93 -3.53 -11.70
N THR A 53 5.00 -2.44 -10.96
CA THR A 53 6.28 -1.75 -10.68
C THR A 53 7.28 -2.66 -9.96
N SER A 54 6.81 -3.49 -9.03
CA SER A 54 7.65 -4.51 -8.37
C SER A 54 8.18 -5.55 -9.36
N MET A 55 7.37 -5.98 -10.34
CA MET A 55 7.79 -6.87 -11.42
C MET A 55 8.86 -6.21 -12.29
N LEU A 56 8.69 -4.94 -12.64
CA LEU A 56 9.67 -4.19 -13.43
C LEU A 56 11.00 -4.05 -12.68
N MET A 57 10.98 -3.81 -11.36
CA MET A 57 12.18 -3.79 -10.53
C MET A 57 12.85 -5.18 -10.49
N ARG A 58 12.08 -6.24 -10.31
CA ARG A 58 12.60 -7.61 -10.28
C ARG A 58 13.26 -8.01 -11.59
N ILE A 59 12.69 -7.62 -12.74
CA ILE A 59 13.29 -7.85 -14.06
C ILE A 59 14.64 -7.17 -14.18
N GLN A 60 14.77 -5.93 -13.69
CA GLN A 60 16.04 -5.21 -13.68
C GLN A 60 17.08 -5.92 -12.81
N ASP A 61 16.67 -6.45 -11.65
CA ASP A 61 17.55 -7.22 -10.77
C ASP A 61 17.93 -8.59 -11.35
N THR A 62 17.06 -9.22 -12.12
CA THR A 62 17.29 -10.51 -12.76
C THR A 62 18.23 -10.37 -13.97
N LEU A 63 18.02 -9.35 -14.81
CA LEU A 63 18.78 -9.12 -16.03
C LEU A 63 19.91 -8.10 -15.84
N LYS A 64 20.76 -8.30 -14.83
CA LYS A 64 21.87 -7.39 -14.47
C LYS A 64 22.84 -7.07 -15.61
N ASP A 65 22.96 -7.97 -16.58
CA ASP A 65 23.80 -7.75 -17.77
C ASP A 65 23.17 -6.83 -18.80
N HIS A 66 21.92 -6.39 -18.61
CA HIS A 66 21.23 -5.45 -19.46
C HIS A 66 21.29 -4.05 -18.87
N LYS A 67 21.31 -3.04 -19.74
CA LYS A 67 21.09 -1.64 -19.34
C LYS A 67 19.60 -1.35 -19.40
N PHE A 68 19.08 -0.69 -18.38
CA PHE A 68 17.69 -0.27 -18.32
C PHE A 68 17.60 1.25 -18.23
N ILE A 69 16.59 1.80 -18.89
CA ILE A 69 16.11 3.16 -18.68
C ILE A 69 14.66 3.02 -18.19
N TYR A 70 14.43 3.45 -16.96
CA TYR A 70 13.10 3.44 -16.35
C TYR A 70 12.54 4.86 -16.36
N LEU A 71 11.36 5.01 -16.94
CA LEU A 71 10.61 6.25 -16.99
C LEU A 71 9.27 6.03 -16.28
N ASP A 72 8.99 6.83 -15.26
CA ASP A 72 7.65 6.98 -14.71
C ASP A 72 6.97 8.12 -15.46
N ALA A 73 5.95 7.78 -16.26
CA ALA A 73 5.30 8.77 -17.10
C ALA A 73 4.53 9.85 -16.33
N GLN A 74 4.24 9.63 -15.05
CA GLN A 74 3.61 10.64 -14.19
C GLN A 74 4.62 11.67 -13.67
N GLU A 75 5.89 11.32 -13.58
CA GLU A 75 6.96 12.16 -13.05
C GLU A 75 7.78 12.87 -14.14
N LEU A 76 7.53 12.58 -15.42
CA LEU A 76 8.27 13.18 -16.53
C LEU A 76 8.00 14.69 -16.63
N PRO A 77 9.04 15.52 -16.78
CA PRO A 77 8.88 16.94 -17.06
C PRO A 77 8.24 17.15 -18.45
N LYS A 78 7.56 18.28 -18.63
CA LYS A 78 6.85 18.59 -19.90
C LYS A 78 7.79 18.74 -21.10
N ASP A 79 9.04 19.07 -20.87
CA ASP A 79 10.10 19.24 -21.88
C ASP A 79 11.02 18.00 -21.95
N PHE A 80 10.54 16.84 -21.48
CA PHE A 80 11.31 15.61 -21.51
C PHE A 80 11.68 15.22 -22.93
N ASN A 81 12.94 14.88 -23.15
CA ASN A 81 13.49 14.45 -24.44
C ASN A 81 14.16 13.10 -24.28
N LEU A 82 13.59 12.07 -24.88
CA LEU A 82 14.07 10.69 -24.79
C LEU A 82 15.45 10.54 -25.45
N GLU A 83 15.73 11.25 -26.54
CA GLU A 83 17.03 11.17 -27.22
C GLU A 83 18.14 11.69 -26.33
N LYS A 84 17.90 12.78 -25.62
CA LYS A 84 18.84 13.33 -24.63
C LYS A 84 19.07 12.35 -23.49
N GLU A 85 18.02 11.76 -22.95
CA GLU A 85 18.12 10.73 -21.89
C GLU A 85 18.96 9.53 -22.37
N LEU A 86 18.76 9.05 -23.59
CA LEU A 86 19.57 8.00 -24.20
C LEU A 86 21.05 8.40 -24.31
N MET A 87 21.34 9.64 -24.72
CA MET A 87 22.68 10.15 -24.81
C MET A 87 23.36 10.25 -23.43
N ASP A 88 22.64 10.68 -22.43
CA ASP A 88 23.19 10.85 -21.07
C ASP A 88 23.53 9.51 -20.42
N ARG A 89 22.89 8.41 -20.80
CA ARG A 89 23.18 7.04 -20.34
C ARG A 89 24.40 6.38 -20.96
N ARG A 90 25.19 7.10 -21.75
CA ARG A 90 26.46 6.60 -22.30
C ARG A 90 27.44 6.28 -21.20
N GLY A 91 28.11 5.12 -21.35
CA GLY A 91 29.23 4.75 -20.47
C GLY A 91 30.47 5.60 -20.73
N PHE A 92 31.45 5.51 -19.82
CA PHE A 92 32.74 6.21 -19.96
C PHE A 92 33.42 5.95 -21.32
N PHE A 93 33.48 4.70 -21.75
CA PHE A 93 34.10 4.32 -23.03
C PHE A 93 33.30 4.87 -24.25
N ASP A 94 31.98 4.91 -24.16
CA ASP A 94 31.16 5.47 -25.25
C ASP A 94 31.40 6.97 -25.42
N ARG A 95 31.65 7.68 -24.30
CA ARG A 95 32.01 9.12 -24.31
C ARG A 95 33.41 9.34 -24.84
N LEU A 96 34.37 8.49 -24.47
CA LEU A 96 35.76 8.58 -24.92
C LEU A 96 35.87 8.39 -26.44
N VAL A 97 35.08 7.47 -27.02
CA VAL A 97 35.07 7.19 -28.47
C VAL A 97 34.07 8.08 -29.23
N LEU A 98 33.57 9.14 -28.59
CA LEU A 98 32.61 10.13 -29.14
C LEU A 98 31.34 9.51 -29.73
N ARG A 99 30.91 8.37 -29.22
CA ARG A 99 29.64 7.77 -29.67
C ARG A 99 28.46 8.63 -29.23
N ARG A 100 27.52 8.84 -30.13
CA ARG A 100 26.29 9.60 -29.84
C ARG A 100 25.37 8.84 -28.87
N PHE A 101 25.33 7.51 -28.94
CA PHE A 101 24.47 6.64 -28.12
C PHE A 101 25.26 5.52 -27.46
N PRO A 102 24.72 4.87 -26.39
CA PRO A 102 25.34 3.72 -25.76
C PRO A 102 25.60 2.59 -26.74
N LYS A 103 26.79 1.98 -26.72
CA LYS A 103 27.11 0.75 -27.49
C LYS A 103 26.15 -0.39 -27.10
N LYS A 104 25.93 -0.55 -25.79
CA LYS A 104 24.99 -1.52 -25.23
C LYS A 104 23.62 -0.86 -25.17
N LYS A 105 22.75 -1.20 -26.12
CA LYS A 105 21.41 -0.65 -26.23
C LYS A 105 20.59 -0.94 -24.97
N PRO A 106 19.94 0.05 -24.37
CA PRO A 106 19.13 -0.15 -23.18
C PRO A 106 17.78 -0.79 -23.51
N VAL A 107 17.20 -1.45 -22.52
CA VAL A 107 15.78 -1.77 -22.44
C VAL A 107 15.06 -0.55 -21.90
N LEU A 108 14.10 -0.03 -22.62
CA LEU A 108 13.27 1.11 -22.18
C LEU A 108 12.04 0.58 -21.44
N ILE A 109 11.86 1.00 -20.20
CA ILE A 109 10.66 0.73 -19.42
C ILE A 109 9.90 2.03 -19.26
N ILE A 110 8.62 2.04 -19.60
CA ILE A 110 7.70 3.17 -19.37
C ILE A 110 6.58 2.69 -18.48
N ASP A 111 6.64 3.06 -17.20
CA ASP A 111 5.60 2.78 -16.21
C ASP A 111 4.55 3.90 -16.22
N GLU A 112 3.34 3.61 -15.71
CA GLU A 112 2.17 4.51 -15.75
C GLU A 112 1.91 5.08 -17.16
N PHE A 113 2.07 4.21 -18.17
CA PHE A 113 2.11 4.55 -19.61
C PHE A 113 0.89 5.35 -20.08
N GLN A 114 -0.27 5.25 -19.41
CA GLN A 114 -1.45 6.05 -19.73
C GLN A 114 -1.23 7.57 -19.59
N SER A 115 -0.18 7.99 -18.88
CA SER A 115 0.22 9.39 -18.69
C SER A 115 1.30 9.86 -19.66
N THR A 116 1.77 8.96 -20.56
CA THR A 116 2.85 9.27 -21.50
C THR A 116 2.37 10.20 -22.62
N ASP A 117 3.20 11.19 -22.95
CA ASP A 117 3.00 12.02 -24.13
C ASP A 117 3.13 11.17 -25.40
N PRO A 118 2.21 11.31 -26.38
CA PRO A 118 2.28 10.60 -27.65
C PRO A 118 3.61 10.76 -28.41
N ASP A 119 4.26 11.91 -28.31
CA ASP A 119 5.54 12.17 -28.98
C ASP A 119 6.67 11.32 -28.40
N ILE A 120 6.70 11.10 -27.09
CA ILE A 120 7.65 10.17 -26.44
C ILE A 120 7.45 8.74 -26.96
N VAL A 121 6.20 8.34 -27.17
CA VAL A 121 5.87 7.01 -27.73
C VAL A 121 6.40 6.86 -29.16
N LEU A 122 6.26 7.91 -29.98
CA LEU A 122 6.76 7.94 -31.34
C LEU A 122 8.31 7.91 -31.36
N GLU A 123 8.97 8.68 -30.50
CA GLU A 123 10.42 8.66 -30.36
C GLU A 123 10.94 7.29 -29.90
N ALA A 124 10.31 6.69 -28.90
CA ALA A 124 10.66 5.35 -28.40
C ALA A 124 10.55 4.31 -29.50
N ARG A 125 9.44 4.34 -30.26
CA ARG A 125 9.23 3.45 -31.39
C ARG A 125 10.28 3.66 -32.47
N ALA A 126 10.53 4.89 -32.90
CA ALA A 126 11.54 5.21 -33.92
C ALA A 126 12.95 4.75 -33.49
N GLY A 127 13.28 4.93 -32.22
CA GLY A 127 14.54 4.44 -31.62
C GLY A 127 14.66 2.93 -31.57
N TRP A 128 13.57 2.19 -31.57
CA TRP A 128 13.54 0.73 -31.56
C TRP A 128 13.46 0.14 -32.99
N GLU A 129 12.65 0.72 -33.90
CA GLU A 129 12.39 0.16 -35.21
C GLU A 129 13.52 0.37 -36.23
N ASN A 130 14.38 1.35 -36.04
CA ASN A 130 15.38 1.73 -37.02
C ASN A 130 16.40 0.58 -37.23
N PRO A 131 16.43 -0.07 -38.41
CA PRO A 131 17.29 -1.24 -38.64
C PRO A 131 18.77 -0.90 -38.65
N VAL A 132 19.13 0.35 -39.02
CA VAL A 132 20.52 0.82 -39.15
C VAL A 132 21.01 1.46 -37.86
N ASN A 133 20.16 2.27 -37.22
CA ASN A 133 20.49 3.09 -36.05
C ASN A 133 19.55 2.80 -34.86
N ASN A 134 19.25 1.53 -34.63
CA ASN A 134 18.48 1.12 -33.47
C ASN A 134 19.19 1.56 -32.18
N LYS A 135 18.51 2.39 -31.37
CA LYS A 135 19.03 2.98 -30.13
C LYS A 135 18.50 2.26 -28.86
N ILE A 136 17.41 1.52 -29.01
CA ILE A 136 16.68 0.85 -27.92
C ILE A 136 16.61 -0.64 -28.21
N LYS A 137 16.94 -1.47 -27.21
CA LYS A 137 16.94 -2.93 -27.36
C LYS A 137 15.52 -3.50 -27.38
N ALA A 138 14.75 -3.18 -26.37
CA ALA A 138 13.36 -3.62 -26.19
C ALA A 138 12.57 -2.52 -25.49
N ILE A 139 11.24 -2.55 -25.61
CA ILE A 139 10.36 -1.60 -24.92
C ILE A 139 9.36 -2.38 -24.08
N VAL A 140 9.32 -2.07 -22.79
CA VAL A 140 8.31 -2.57 -21.86
C VAL A 140 7.44 -1.40 -21.45
N ILE A 141 6.16 -1.45 -21.79
CA ILE A 141 5.17 -0.48 -21.33
C ILE A 141 4.30 -1.10 -20.25
N ALA A 142 4.04 -0.36 -19.16
CA ALA A 142 3.20 -0.82 -18.08
C ALA A 142 2.09 0.19 -17.75
N GLN A 143 0.87 -0.28 -17.53
CA GLN A 143 -0.26 0.54 -17.08
C GLN A 143 -1.36 -0.28 -16.41
N ILE A 144 -2.34 0.43 -15.83
CA ILE A 144 -3.49 -0.18 -15.16
C ILE A 144 -4.50 -0.74 -16.17
N SER A 145 -4.84 0.04 -17.19
CA SER A 145 -5.85 -0.33 -18.18
C SER A 145 -5.32 -1.33 -19.21
N LYS A 146 -6.18 -2.24 -19.65
CA LYS A 146 -5.89 -3.11 -20.82
C LYS A 146 -5.93 -2.33 -22.14
N TYR A 147 -6.51 -1.14 -22.16
CA TYR A 147 -6.69 -0.35 -23.38
C TYR A 147 -5.62 0.73 -23.45
N LEU A 148 -4.81 0.66 -24.49
CA LEU A 148 -3.82 1.67 -24.84
C LEU A 148 -4.50 2.82 -25.58
N LYS A 149 -4.55 4.00 -24.98
CA LYS A 149 -5.17 5.20 -25.58
C LYS A 149 -4.15 6.09 -26.29
N ASN A 150 -2.95 6.22 -25.74
CA ASN A 150 -1.92 7.18 -26.20
C ASN A 150 -1.01 6.64 -27.29
N VAL A 151 -1.48 5.69 -28.09
CA VAL A 151 -0.68 5.03 -29.13
C VAL A 151 -1.39 4.99 -30.47
N THR A 152 -0.61 5.08 -31.54
CA THR A 152 -1.11 4.94 -32.91
C THR A 152 -1.55 3.50 -33.18
N ARG A 153 -2.42 3.32 -34.21
CA ARG A 153 -2.83 2.00 -34.66
C ARG A 153 -1.61 1.14 -35.01
N SER A 154 -0.64 1.72 -35.73
CA SER A 154 0.56 1.00 -36.10
C SER A 154 1.43 0.54 -34.91
N PHE A 155 1.43 1.27 -33.82
CA PHE A 155 2.09 0.81 -32.56
C PHE A 155 1.37 -0.41 -31.99
N LYS A 156 0.03 -0.40 -31.98
CA LYS A 156 -0.77 -1.55 -31.50
C LYS A 156 -0.53 -2.79 -32.38
N GLU A 157 -0.44 -2.63 -33.68
CA GLU A 157 -0.14 -3.71 -34.61
C GLU A 157 1.24 -4.34 -34.35
N ARG A 158 2.25 -3.51 -34.01
CA ARG A 158 3.58 -4.00 -33.68
C ARG A 158 3.63 -4.66 -32.27
N LEU A 159 2.86 -4.17 -31.34
CA LEU A 159 2.70 -4.83 -30.05
C LEU A 159 2.07 -6.22 -30.21
N GLY A 160 1.09 -6.37 -31.10
CA GLY A 160 0.42 -7.63 -31.40
C GLY A 160 -0.14 -8.30 -30.14
N SER A 161 0.16 -9.59 -29.99
CA SER A 161 -0.27 -10.41 -28.84
C SER A 161 0.68 -10.34 -27.63
N ARG A 162 1.74 -9.53 -27.66
CA ARG A 162 2.76 -9.46 -26.61
C ARG A 162 2.27 -8.65 -25.40
N THR A 163 1.12 -9.07 -24.90
CA THR A 163 0.47 -8.48 -23.73
C THR A 163 0.51 -9.47 -22.58
N ILE A 164 1.09 -9.05 -21.46
CA ILE A 164 1.18 -9.81 -20.24
C ILE A 164 0.21 -9.16 -19.25
N THR A 165 -0.74 -9.94 -18.75
CA THR A 165 -1.69 -9.46 -17.76
C THR A 165 -1.32 -10.09 -16.40
N LEU A 166 -0.98 -9.27 -15.41
CA LEU A 166 -0.77 -9.77 -14.05
C LEU A 166 -2.11 -10.29 -13.52
N ARG A 167 -2.15 -11.59 -13.25
CA ARG A 167 -3.31 -12.21 -12.64
C ARG A 167 -3.45 -11.79 -11.17
N PRO A 168 -4.65 -11.84 -10.60
CA PRO A 168 -4.79 -11.81 -9.15
C PRO A 168 -4.01 -12.97 -8.51
N LEU A 169 -3.39 -12.71 -7.39
CA LEU A 169 -2.74 -13.75 -6.59
C LEU A 169 -3.82 -14.59 -5.89
N ASP A 170 -3.56 -15.87 -5.69
CA ASP A 170 -4.42 -16.72 -4.89
C ASP A 170 -4.21 -16.46 -3.38
N GLU A 171 -5.02 -17.14 -2.55
CA GLU A 171 -4.99 -16.94 -1.11
C GLU A 171 -3.65 -17.35 -0.49
N ASP A 172 -3.06 -18.43 -0.96
CA ASP A 172 -1.79 -18.94 -0.43
C ASP A 172 -0.62 -18.04 -0.82
N GLU A 173 -0.59 -17.55 -2.06
CA GLU A 173 0.38 -16.55 -2.51
C GLU A 173 0.27 -15.24 -1.72
N MET A 174 -0.95 -14.80 -1.44
CA MET A 174 -1.18 -13.61 -0.61
C MET A 174 -0.70 -13.81 0.83
N LYS A 175 -0.98 -14.97 1.43
CA LYS A 175 -0.45 -15.33 2.76
C LYS A 175 1.07 -15.39 2.76
N GLU A 176 1.65 -15.92 1.70
CA GLU A 176 3.11 -16.04 1.56
C GLU A 176 3.80 -14.67 1.47
N ILE A 177 3.14 -13.64 0.89
CA ILE A 177 3.67 -12.27 0.91
C ILE A 177 3.89 -11.82 2.36
N LEU A 178 2.90 -11.98 3.23
CA LEU A 178 3.04 -11.58 4.64
C LEU A 178 4.09 -12.41 5.37
N ARG A 179 4.10 -13.73 5.17
CA ARG A 179 5.11 -14.61 5.76
C ARG A 179 6.51 -14.17 5.37
N LYS A 180 6.75 -13.93 4.09
CA LYS A 180 8.05 -13.52 3.55
C LYS A 180 8.49 -12.13 4.05
N ARG A 181 7.55 -11.19 4.16
CA ARG A 181 7.82 -9.85 4.68
C ARG A 181 8.16 -9.87 6.17
N LEU A 182 7.38 -10.58 6.97
CA LEU A 182 7.54 -10.64 8.43
C LEU A 182 8.67 -11.58 8.87
N SER A 183 9.08 -12.55 8.03
CA SER A 183 10.22 -13.45 8.30
C SER A 183 11.59 -12.79 8.11
N LYS A 184 11.66 -11.60 7.52
CA LYS A 184 12.92 -10.83 7.38
C LYS A 184 13.55 -10.44 8.73
N PHE A 185 12.84 -10.64 9.82
CA PHE A 185 13.36 -10.47 11.17
C PHE A 185 14.23 -11.67 11.58
N ARG A 186 15.47 -11.40 12.03
CA ARG A 186 16.41 -12.42 12.51
C ARG A 186 16.31 -12.73 14.01
N GLY A 187 15.19 -12.38 14.65
CA GLY A 187 14.94 -12.60 16.07
C GLY A 187 14.37 -13.99 16.40
N LYS A 188 14.14 -14.24 17.71
CA LYS A 188 13.56 -15.49 18.20
C LYS A 188 12.05 -15.62 17.94
N ILE A 189 11.38 -14.54 17.58
CA ILE A 189 9.92 -14.50 17.40
C ILE A 189 9.61 -14.51 15.90
N ASN A 190 8.79 -15.46 15.49
CA ASN A 190 8.22 -15.46 14.13
C ASN A 190 6.97 -14.56 14.11
N TYR A 191 7.11 -13.34 13.63
CA TYR A 191 5.97 -12.41 13.54
C TYR A 191 4.94 -12.80 12.49
N ALA A 192 5.30 -13.62 11.50
CA ALA A 192 4.34 -14.16 10.53
C ALA A 192 3.30 -15.09 11.17
N SER A 193 3.65 -15.73 12.30
CA SER A 193 2.72 -16.58 13.04
C SER A 193 1.89 -15.84 14.09
N LYS A 194 1.90 -14.50 14.09
CA LYS A 194 1.15 -13.68 15.06
C LYS A 194 -0.27 -13.33 14.62
N ILE A 195 -0.62 -13.67 13.40
CA ILE A 195 -1.97 -13.56 12.88
C ILE A 195 -2.48 -14.99 12.72
N SER A 196 -3.63 -15.31 13.31
CA SER A 196 -4.25 -16.65 13.13
C SER A 196 -4.60 -16.90 11.68
N ASP A 197 -4.65 -18.16 11.26
CA ASP A 197 -4.95 -18.51 9.87
C ASP A 197 -6.34 -17.99 9.43
N ASP A 198 -7.34 -18.01 10.30
CA ASP A 198 -8.67 -17.47 10.02
C ASP A 198 -8.62 -15.94 9.85
N ALA A 199 -7.88 -15.24 10.71
CA ALA A 199 -7.69 -13.80 10.58
C ALA A 199 -6.94 -13.47 9.29
N LEU A 200 -5.93 -14.25 8.95
CA LEU A 200 -5.13 -14.07 7.74
C LEU A 200 -5.96 -14.31 6.48
N SER A 201 -6.72 -15.41 6.42
CA SER A 201 -7.65 -15.69 5.32
C SER A 201 -8.72 -14.60 5.18
N PHE A 202 -9.25 -14.10 6.31
CA PHE A 202 -10.22 -13.02 6.31
C PHE A 202 -9.66 -11.71 5.72
N ILE A 203 -8.48 -11.27 6.17
CA ILE A 203 -7.88 -10.03 5.64
C ILE A 203 -7.48 -10.17 4.17
N VAL A 204 -7.05 -11.35 3.71
CA VAL A 204 -6.80 -11.63 2.29
C VAL A 204 -8.07 -11.43 1.48
N LYS A 205 -9.18 -12.03 1.87
CA LYS A 205 -10.47 -11.87 1.17
C LYS A 205 -10.96 -10.41 1.20
N CYS A 206 -10.86 -9.73 2.35
CA CYS A 206 -11.23 -8.31 2.46
C CYS A 206 -10.33 -7.39 1.61
N SER A 207 -9.08 -7.78 1.37
CA SER A 207 -8.18 -7.05 0.48
C SER A 207 -8.58 -7.15 -1.00
N GLY A 208 -9.47 -8.08 -1.35
CA GLY A 208 -9.83 -8.40 -2.74
C GLY A 208 -8.66 -8.97 -3.53
N ASN A 209 -7.82 -9.75 -2.89
CA ASN A 209 -6.58 -10.30 -3.43
C ASN A 209 -5.62 -9.22 -3.96
N ASN A 210 -5.65 -8.04 -3.34
CA ASN A 210 -4.77 -6.92 -3.66
C ASN A 210 -3.60 -6.87 -2.66
N PRO A 211 -2.35 -7.14 -3.10
CA PRO A 211 -1.17 -7.14 -2.21
C PRO A 211 -0.97 -5.85 -1.41
N ARG A 212 -1.21 -4.69 -2.03
CA ARG A 212 -1.07 -3.40 -1.35
C ARG A 212 -2.04 -3.28 -0.18
N ARG A 213 -3.32 -3.58 -0.40
CA ARG A 213 -4.33 -3.55 0.66
C ARG A 213 -4.06 -4.57 1.77
N LEU A 214 -3.56 -5.75 1.40
CA LEU A 214 -3.17 -6.75 2.39
C LEU A 214 -2.07 -6.23 3.31
N LEU A 215 -1.04 -5.58 2.76
CA LEU A 215 0.04 -4.99 3.54
C LEU A 215 -0.45 -3.85 4.43
N GLU A 216 -1.35 -2.99 3.92
CA GLU A 216 -1.99 -1.92 4.69
C GLU A 216 -2.79 -2.47 5.88
N TYR A 217 -3.61 -3.50 5.67
CA TYR A 217 -4.36 -4.14 6.76
C TYR A 217 -3.44 -4.78 7.80
N ALA A 218 -2.40 -5.49 7.34
CA ALA A 218 -1.45 -6.08 8.26
C ALA A 218 -0.67 -5.01 9.06
N ASP A 219 -0.24 -3.92 8.42
CA ASP A 219 0.42 -2.80 9.09
C ASP A 219 -0.49 -2.16 10.16
N GLU A 220 -1.77 -1.95 9.84
CA GLU A 220 -2.76 -1.42 10.79
C GLU A 220 -2.95 -2.34 12.00
N LEU A 221 -2.95 -3.66 11.81
CA LEU A 221 -3.04 -4.62 12.92
C LEU A 221 -1.84 -4.50 13.88
N PHE A 222 -0.62 -4.43 13.35
CA PHE A 222 0.58 -4.29 14.18
C PHE A 222 0.68 -2.90 14.83
N ASP A 223 0.37 -1.83 14.08
CA ASP A 223 0.37 -0.47 14.60
C ASP A 223 -0.66 -0.27 15.71
N PHE A 224 -1.87 -0.84 15.57
CA PHE A 224 -2.88 -0.82 16.64
C PHE A 224 -2.36 -1.43 17.95
N HIS A 225 -1.67 -2.57 17.87
CA HIS A 225 -1.14 -3.22 19.07
C HIS A 225 -0.03 -2.40 19.73
N HIS A 226 0.89 -1.87 18.91
CA HIS A 226 1.92 -0.96 19.40
C HIS A 226 1.33 0.25 20.13
N ILE A 227 0.35 0.86 19.51
CA ILE A 227 -0.30 2.07 20.02
C ILE A 227 -1.10 1.81 21.29
N LYS A 228 -1.82 0.68 21.35
CA LYS A 228 -2.71 0.35 22.46
C LYS A 228 -1.94 -0.10 23.69
N PHE A 229 -0.84 -0.82 23.49
CA PHE A 229 -0.14 -1.51 24.60
C PHE A 229 1.26 -0.94 24.88
N GLY A 230 1.87 -0.18 23.95
CA GLY A 230 3.23 0.37 24.11
C GLY A 230 4.24 -0.72 24.45
N ASP A 231 5.07 -0.47 25.45
CA ASP A 231 6.13 -1.40 25.89
C ASP A 231 5.60 -2.77 26.38
N ARG A 232 4.29 -2.89 26.61
CA ARG A 232 3.63 -4.15 26.99
C ARG A 232 2.93 -4.83 25.82
N ASN A 233 3.42 -4.59 24.62
CA ASN A 233 2.80 -5.10 23.39
C ASN A 233 2.69 -6.64 23.44
N PRO A 234 1.47 -7.18 23.43
CA PRO A 234 1.26 -8.63 23.57
C PRO A 234 1.77 -9.42 22.35
N ILE A 235 2.00 -8.79 21.21
CA ILE A 235 2.55 -9.45 20.02
C ILE A 235 3.95 -10.05 20.31
N GLN A 236 4.70 -9.47 21.25
CA GLN A 236 6.00 -10.00 21.67
C GLN A 236 5.89 -11.29 22.49
N ARG A 237 4.71 -11.62 23.00
CA ARG A 237 4.49 -12.85 23.78
C ARG A 237 4.34 -14.05 22.84
N LYS A 238 4.94 -15.18 23.23
CA LYS A 238 4.96 -16.39 22.40
C LYS A 238 3.56 -16.94 22.11
N ASP A 239 2.67 -16.86 23.07
CA ASP A 239 1.31 -17.41 23.10
C ASP A 239 0.24 -16.49 22.51
N TYR A 240 0.60 -15.25 22.14
CA TYR A 240 -0.37 -14.30 21.64
C TYR A 240 -0.59 -14.42 20.13
N LEU A 241 -1.84 -14.44 19.72
CA LEU A 241 -2.29 -14.43 18.34
C LEU A 241 -3.37 -13.36 18.13
N ILE A 242 -3.29 -12.67 17.01
CA ILE A 242 -4.36 -11.80 16.51
C ILE A 242 -5.44 -12.72 15.94
N SER A 243 -6.57 -12.82 16.63
CA SER A 243 -7.69 -13.68 16.22
C SER A 243 -8.52 -13.05 15.09
N TYR A 244 -9.37 -13.84 14.47
CA TYR A 244 -10.36 -13.41 13.48
C TYR A 244 -11.19 -12.21 13.98
N HIS A 245 -11.81 -12.33 15.15
CA HIS A 245 -12.60 -11.23 15.75
C HIS A 245 -11.76 -10.00 16.07
N GLY A 246 -10.55 -10.22 16.58
CA GLY A 246 -9.60 -9.13 16.85
C GLY A 246 -9.22 -8.37 15.58
N ALA A 247 -8.92 -9.06 14.49
CA ALA A 247 -8.61 -8.45 13.20
C ALA A 247 -9.82 -7.68 12.65
N LYS A 248 -11.00 -8.29 12.72
CA LYS A 248 -12.26 -7.66 12.27
C LYS A 248 -12.60 -6.39 13.03
N GLU A 249 -12.43 -6.40 14.36
CA GLU A 249 -12.64 -5.23 15.23
C GLU A 249 -11.62 -4.13 14.94
N ILE A 250 -10.33 -4.46 14.86
CA ILE A 250 -9.25 -3.49 14.67
C ILE A 250 -9.40 -2.77 13.33
N LEU A 251 -9.66 -3.54 12.26
CA LEU A 251 -9.80 -2.98 10.91
C LEU A 251 -11.16 -2.33 10.65
N GLY A 252 -12.08 -2.40 11.60
CA GLY A 252 -13.43 -1.87 11.46
C GLY A 252 -14.27 -2.57 10.40
N LEU A 253 -14.03 -3.85 10.25
CA LEU A 253 -14.69 -4.71 9.26
C LEU A 253 -15.82 -5.57 9.88
N GLU A 254 -16.34 -5.19 11.07
CA GLU A 254 -17.33 -5.96 11.82
C GLU A 254 -18.61 -6.25 11.01
N LYS A 255 -18.98 -5.34 10.11
CA LYS A 255 -20.15 -5.46 9.25
C LYS A 255 -19.88 -6.20 7.93
N VAL A 256 -18.61 -6.46 7.63
CA VAL A 256 -18.23 -7.15 6.40
C VAL A 256 -18.46 -8.64 6.58
N LYS A 257 -19.38 -9.19 5.78
CA LYS A 257 -19.59 -10.62 5.67
C LYS A 257 -18.75 -11.14 4.54
N VAL A 258 -18.00 -12.20 4.80
CA VAL A 258 -17.13 -12.85 3.84
C VAL A 258 -17.53 -14.32 3.78
N GLU A 259 -17.81 -14.82 2.59
CA GLU A 259 -18.19 -16.21 2.37
C GLU A 259 -17.14 -17.18 2.91
N GLY A 260 -17.60 -18.22 3.61
CA GLY A 260 -16.76 -19.24 4.23
C GLY A 260 -16.34 -18.94 5.67
N PHE A 261 -16.79 -17.81 6.25
CA PHE A 261 -16.52 -17.44 7.66
C PHE A 261 -17.77 -17.43 8.53
N GLU A 262 -18.88 -17.94 8.03
CA GLU A 262 -20.19 -17.94 8.73
C GLU A 262 -20.11 -18.70 10.06
N HIS A 263 -19.26 -19.71 10.15
CA HIS A 263 -19.04 -20.50 11.36
C HIS A 263 -18.27 -19.75 12.46
N LEU A 264 -17.58 -18.67 12.09
CA LEU A 264 -16.86 -17.78 13.02
C LEU A 264 -17.69 -16.53 13.37
N GLU A 265 -18.79 -16.30 12.66
CA GLU A 265 -19.70 -15.21 13.00
C GLU A 265 -20.50 -15.61 14.24
N GLU A 266 -20.41 -14.80 15.29
CA GLU A 266 -21.28 -14.99 16.45
C GLU A 266 -22.75 -14.82 16.02
N PRO A 267 -23.69 -15.68 16.48
CA PRO A 267 -25.12 -15.46 16.27
C PRO A 267 -25.46 -14.07 16.81
N GLY A 268 -26.07 -13.26 15.96
CA GLY A 268 -26.29 -11.80 16.09
C GLY A 268 -26.34 -11.27 17.52
N GLU A 269 -25.65 -10.15 17.74
CA GLU A 269 -25.42 -9.52 19.04
C GLU A 269 -26.64 -9.56 19.95
N THR A 270 -26.55 -10.36 21.00
CA THR A 270 -27.53 -10.36 22.08
C THR A 270 -27.39 -9.07 22.92
N GLU A 271 -28.46 -8.66 23.59
CA GLU A 271 -28.47 -7.50 24.51
C GLU A 271 -27.29 -7.52 25.51
N GLN A 272 -26.76 -8.70 25.84
CA GLN A 272 -25.58 -8.86 26.70
C GLN A 272 -24.27 -8.31 26.08
N THR A 273 -24.12 -8.36 24.75
CA THR A 273 -22.92 -7.81 24.06
C THR A 273 -22.98 -6.28 24.00
N LYS A 274 -24.19 -5.73 23.85
CA LYS A 274 -24.42 -4.28 23.96
C LYS A 274 -24.10 -3.78 25.38
N ALA A 275 -24.54 -4.47 26.41
CA ALA A 275 -24.27 -4.13 27.81
C ALA A 275 -22.76 -4.18 28.13
N LYS A 276 -22.01 -5.16 27.60
CA LYS A 276 -20.55 -5.24 27.75
C LYS A 276 -19.83 -4.08 27.06
N GLY A 277 -20.26 -3.66 25.89
CA GLY A 277 -19.70 -2.50 25.16
C GLY A 277 -19.87 -1.20 25.94
N ILE A 278 -21.06 -0.96 26.49
CA ILE A 278 -21.37 0.20 27.33
C ILE A 278 -20.54 0.17 28.63
N ALA A 279 -20.50 -0.97 29.31
CA ALA A 279 -19.73 -1.12 30.54
C ALA A 279 -18.23 -0.90 30.30
N ARG A 280 -17.69 -1.31 29.14
CA ARG A 280 -16.31 -1.08 28.73
C ARG A 280 -16.05 0.40 28.47
N PHE A 281 -16.93 1.09 27.73
CA PHE A 281 -16.85 2.53 27.49
C PHE A 281 -16.91 3.32 28.81
N GLU A 282 -17.80 2.94 29.71
CA GLU A 282 -17.94 3.57 31.03
C GLU A 282 -16.75 3.34 31.96
N ARG A 283 -16.05 2.22 31.79
CA ARG A 283 -14.83 1.90 32.57
C ARG A 283 -13.59 2.63 32.02
N LEU A 284 -13.53 2.89 30.69
CA LEU A 284 -12.38 3.52 30.04
C LEU A 284 -12.35 5.05 30.16
N TYR A 285 -13.52 5.68 30.29
CA TYR A 285 -13.64 7.14 30.26
C TYR A 285 -14.44 7.63 31.46
N ASP A 286 -13.93 8.69 32.11
CA ASP A 286 -14.66 9.36 33.19
C ASP A 286 -15.88 10.12 32.66
N LEU A 287 -16.74 10.63 33.60
CA LEU A 287 -17.99 11.30 33.27
C LEU A 287 -17.77 12.53 32.37
N LYS A 288 -16.70 13.30 32.55
CA LYS A 288 -16.37 14.49 31.76
C LYS A 288 -15.85 14.11 30.39
N GLU A 289 -14.99 13.12 30.34
CA GLU A 289 -14.47 12.54 29.10
C GLU A 289 -15.60 12.00 28.20
N ARG A 290 -16.52 11.21 28.79
CA ARG A 290 -17.72 10.68 28.09
C ARG A 290 -18.60 11.79 27.52
N LYS A 291 -18.84 12.89 28.28
CA LYS A 291 -19.60 14.04 27.77
C LYS A 291 -18.91 14.74 26.60
N ILE A 292 -17.59 14.86 26.60
CA ILE A 292 -16.82 15.43 25.48
C ILE A 292 -16.90 14.53 24.27
N ILE A 293 -16.68 13.23 24.43
CA ILE A 293 -16.74 12.24 23.35
C ILE A 293 -18.13 12.30 22.68
N ARG A 294 -19.21 12.23 23.44
CA ARG A 294 -20.58 12.36 22.89
C ARG A 294 -20.83 13.71 22.21
N TYR A 295 -20.32 14.81 22.76
CA TYR A 295 -20.51 16.14 22.17
C TYR A 295 -19.75 16.35 20.87
N THR A 296 -18.65 15.60 20.64
CA THR A 296 -17.82 15.66 19.43
C THR A 296 -18.18 14.58 18.40
N GLU A 297 -19.20 13.75 18.67
CA GLU A 297 -19.60 12.63 17.83
C GLU A 297 -20.16 13.04 16.48
N HIS A 298 -21.10 13.98 16.49
CA HIS A 298 -21.85 14.35 15.27
C HIS A 298 -21.13 15.41 14.43
N ARG A 299 -20.35 16.29 15.04
CA ARG A 299 -19.57 17.32 14.34
C ARG A 299 -18.33 17.74 15.12
N PRO A 300 -17.26 18.15 14.42
CA PRO A 300 -16.06 18.68 15.07
C PRO A 300 -16.36 19.93 15.90
N ARG A 301 -15.69 20.03 17.08
CA ARG A 301 -15.88 21.13 18.05
C ARG A 301 -14.54 21.76 18.43
N THR A 302 -14.57 23.04 18.76
CA THR A 302 -13.44 23.74 19.36
C THR A 302 -13.39 23.54 20.89
N ALA A 303 -12.20 23.73 21.49
CA ALA A 303 -12.07 23.67 22.95
C ALA A 303 -12.99 24.70 23.66
N GLY A 304 -13.21 25.88 23.06
CA GLY A 304 -14.11 26.89 23.60
C GLY A 304 -15.57 26.45 23.61
N GLU A 305 -16.05 25.82 22.52
CA GLU A 305 -17.42 25.27 22.46
C GLU A 305 -17.62 24.15 23.49
N ILE A 306 -16.61 23.30 23.68
CA ILE A 306 -16.62 22.23 24.66
C ILE A 306 -16.64 22.80 26.07
N ALA A 307 -15.79 23.80 26.38
CA ALA A 307 -15.74 24.47 27.67
C ALA A 307 -17.08 25.09 28.02
N LYS A 308 -17.70 25.82 27.09
CA LYS A 308 -19.03 26.42 27.26
C LYS A 308 -20.10 25.37 27.53
N ARG A 309 -20.10 24.27 26.75
CA ARG A 309 -21.10 23.19 26.88
C ARG A 309 -21.02 22.45 28.20
N LEU A 310 -19.80 22.23 28.70
CA LEU A 310 -19.56 21.48 29.93
C LEU A 310 -19.49 22.40 31.20
N ARG A 311 -19.59 23.71 31.02
CA ARG A 311 -19.42 24.71 32.09
C ARG A 311 -18.09 24.56 32.84
N ILE A 312 -17.01 24.41 32.12
CA ILE A 312 -15.62 24.33 32.64
C ILE A 312 -14.76 25.41 32.02
N SER A 313 -13.60 25.71 32.61
CA SER A 313 -12.64 26.63 32.02
C SER A 313 -12.08 26.09 30.67
N GLN A 314 -11.71 26.98 29.79
CA GLN A 314 -11.09 26.58 28.48
C GLN A 314 -9.77 25.83 28.69
N GLY A 315 -8.98 26.18 29.72
CA GLY A 315 -7.77 25.47 30.08
C GLY A 315 -8.06 24.02 30.49
N ASN A 316 -9.09 23.80 31.30
CA ASN A 316 -9.55 22.47 31.68
C ASN A 316 -10.03 21.65 30.47
N ALA A 317 -10.79 22.27 29.60
CA ALA A 317 -11.21 21.60 28.34
C ALA A 317 -10.00 21.17 27.48
N ILE A 318 -8.98 22.02 27.35
CA ILE A 318 -7.74 21.70 26.61
C ILE A 318 -7.00 20.53 27.27
N LYS A 319 -6.91 20.52 28.60
CA LYS A 319 -6.27 19.42 29.35
C LYS A 319 -6.98 18.09 29.07
N ILE A 320 -8.31 18.05 29.23
CA ILE A 320 -9.11 16.83 28.99
C ILE A 320 -9.01 16.41 27.51
N LEU A 321 -9.03 17.35 26.56
CA LEU A 321 -8.82 17.05 25.14
C LEU A 321 -7.43 16.48 24.84
N SER A 322 -6.39 16.95 25.54
CA SER A 322 -5.04 16.38 25.44
C SER A 322 -5.00 14.94 25.95
N ASP A 323 -5.68 14.66 27.08
CA ASP A 323 -5.76 13.33 27.65
C ASP A 323 -6.57 12.37 26.75
N LEU A 324 -7.72 12.83 26.25
CA LEU A 324 -8.53 12.07 25.30
C LEU A 324 -7.79 11.81 23.98
N ARG A 325 -6.94 12.75 23.53
CA ARG A 325 -6.08 12.54 22.38
C ARG A 325 -5.00 11.49 22.68
N ARG A 326 -4.38 11.49 23.84
CA ARG A 326 -3.46 10.44 24.29
C ARG A 326 -4.14 9.08 24.35
N LYS A 327 -5.38 9.03 24.85
CA LYS A 327 -6.24 7.84 24.83
C LYS A 327 -6.81 7.52 23.45
N ARG A 328 -6.54 8.35 22.42
CA ARG A 328 -7.06 8.24 21.05
C ARG A 328 -8.57 8.20 20.92
N ALA A 329 -9.25 8.75 21.90
CA ALA A 329 -10.70 8.89 21.87
C ALA A 329 -11.17 10.02 20.95
N ILE A 330 -10.30 11.00 20.69
CA ILE A 330 -10.56 12.11 19.78
C ILE A 330 -9.38 12.35 18.84
N ILE A 331 -9.71 12.90 17.65
CA ILE A 331 -8.74 13.24 16.62
C ILE A 331 -8.83 14.74 16.28
N PHE A 332 -7.75 15.26 15.70
CA PHE A 332 -7.74 16.60 15.14
C PHE A 332 -8.47 16.58 13.77
N ALA A 333 -9.55 17.33 13.68
CA ALA A 333 -10.42 17.38 12.49
C ALA A 333 -10.24 18.67 11.64
N GLY A 334 -9.21 19.48 11.92
CA GLY A 334 -8.95 20.71 11.17
C GLY A 334 -8.96 21.97 12.05
N ARG A 335 -9.06 23.14 11.41
CA ARG A 335 -9.11 24.46 12.08
C ARG A 335 -10.31 25.28 11.59
N LYS A 336 -10.92 26.03 12.50
CA LYS A 336 -11.93 27.06 12.22
C LYS A 336 -11.51 28.34 12.94
N ASN A 337 -11.35 29.45 12.20
CA ASN A 337 -10.93 30.73 12.75
C ASN A 337 -9.65 30.59 13.63
N ARG A 338 -8.61 29.96 13.11
CA ARG A 338 -7.34 29.64 13.79
C ARG A 338 -7.45 28.69 15.02
N LYS A 339 -8.65 28.28 15.43
CA LYS A 339 -8.89 27.37 16.56
C LYS A 339 -8.92 25.92 16.08
N LYS A 340 -8.28 25.02 16.87
CA LYS A 340 -8.29 23.58 16.57
C LYS A 340 -9.69 22.99 16.76
N LEU A 341 -10.12 22.17 15.79
CA LEU A 341 -11.33 21.37 15.85
C LEU A 341 -11.01 19.94 16.27
N TRP A 342 -11.83 19.39 17.12
CA TRP A 342 -11.71 18.05 17.66
C TRP A 342 -12.97 17.25 17.39
N GLN A 343 -12.80 16.00 17.01
CA GLN A 343 -13.87 15.05 16.72
C GLN A 343 -13.57 13.71 17.37
N VAL A 344 -14.63 12.96 17.70
CA VAL A 344 -14.46 11.59 18.21
C VAL A 344 -13.74 10.73 17.15
N ALA A 345 -12.82 9.89 17.61
CA ALA A 345 -12.14 8.94 16.73
C ALA A 345 -13.13 7.89 16.18
N PRO A 346 -12.98 7.45 14.92
CA PRO A 346 -13.89 6.48 14.29
C PRO A 346 -14.09 5.20 15.13
N ALA A 347 -13.02 4.68 15.74
CA ALA A 347 -13.09 3.51 16.61
C ALA A 347 -14.00 3.70 17.82
N ILE A 348 -13.91 4.87 18.48
CA ILE A 348 -14.75 5.20 19.63
C ILE A 348 -16.20 5.51 19.20
N LYS A 349 -16.37 6.17 18.06
CA LYS A 349 -17.69 6.41 17.50
C LYS A 349 -18.44 5.09 17.25
N ARG A 350 -17.73 4.06 16.78
CA ARG A 350 -18.29 2.70 16.60
C ARG A 350 -18.69 2.06 17.93
N MET A 351 -17.89 2.23 19.00
CA MET A 351 -18.28 1.75 20.34
C MET A 351 -19.54 2.44 20.88
N MET A 352 -19.84 3.66 20.45
CA MET A 352 -20.97 4.46 20.91
C MET A 352 -22.25 4.27 20.09
N VAL A 353 -22.14 4.01 18.77
CA VAL A 353 -23.28 3.76 17.88
C VAL A 353 -24.03 2.47 18.21
N LYS A 354 -23.42 1.64 19.06
CA LYS A 354 -24.04 0.43 19.60
C LYS A 354 -24.88 0.71 20.88
N VAL A 355 -25.15 2.00 21.17
CA VAL A 355 -26.02 2.43 22.27
C VAL A 355 -27.34 2.94 21.72
#